data_8f68bda2961af68da77bff692e94d709
#
_entry.id   8f68bda2961af68da77bff692e94d709
#
_cell.length_a   1.000
_cell.length_b   1.000
_cell.length_c   1.000
_cell.angle_alpha   90.00
_cell.angle_beta   90.00
_cell.angle_gamma   90.00
#
_symmetry.space_group_name_H-M   'P 1'
#
loop_
_entity.id
_entity.type
_entity.pdbx_description
1 polymer ?
#
loop_
_entity_poly.entity_id
_entity_poly.type
_entity_poly.pdbx_seq_one_letter_code
_entity_poly.pdbx_strand_id
1 'polypeptide(L)'
;MSIPHRIAKAGVLAALASSLLLGGTALAAPAPSAPLSGTALASVGHVCYSALPSQAHDTLDLIDEGGPYPYPKDGTVFSNREGVLPKQRTGYYHEYTVVTPGSPDRGARRIITGEQSQEDYYTADHYRSFSRVDFGC
;
A
#
# COMPACT_ATOMS: atom_id res chain seq x y z
N MET A 1 -17.90 6.84 62.90
CA MET A 1 -18.71 6.24 63.98
C MET A 1 -19.60 5.18 63.34
N SER A 2 -19.34 3.99 63.80
CA SER A 2 -20.25 2.87 64.07
C SER A 2 -20.94 2.17 62.93
N ILE A 3 -20.44 1.03 62.63
CA ILE A 3 -21.04 -0.22 62.19
C ILE A 3 -22.08 -0.68 63.25
N PRO A 4 -23.13 -1.46 62.98
CA PRO A 4 -22.96 -2.90 62.79
C PRO A 4 -23.99 -3.58 61.83
N HIS A 5 -23.57 -4.68 61.22
CA HIS A 5 -23.83 -6.12 61.50
C HIS A 5 -25.31 -6.57 61.39
N ARG A 6 -25.60 -7.58 60.54
CA ARG A 6 -25.79 -9.03 60.81
C ARG A 6 -26.46 -9.69 59.60
N ILE A 7 -25.84 -10.70 58.99
CA ILE A 7 -25.91 -12.16 59.22
C ILE A 7 -27.34 -12.73 59.28
N ALA A 8 -27.61 -13.64 58.36
CA ALA A 8 -28.14 -14.99 58.55
C ALA A 8 -28.67 -15.55 57.24
N LYS A 9 -28.12 -16.57 56.75
CA LYS A 9 -28.29 -18.03 56.90
C LYS A 9 -29.30 -18.63 55.95
N ALA A 10 -28.72 -19.43 55.05
CA ALA A 10 -28.96 -20.86 54.82
C ALA A 10 -30.34 -21.30 54.30
N GLY A 11 -30.25 -21.99 53.17
CA GLY A 11 -31.30 -22.87 52.70
C GLY A 11 -30.74 -23.75 51.57
N VAL A 12 -30.23 -24.87 51.98
CA VAL A 12 -29.86 -26.02 51.14
C VAL A 12 -31.15 -26.66 50.60
N LEU A 13 -31.22 -26.96 49.33
CA LEU A 13 -31.96 -28.11 48.82
C LEU A 13 -31.36 -28.51 47.48
N ALA A 14 -30.82 -29.70 47.49
CA ALA A 14 -30.39 -30.44 46.37
C ALA A 14 -31.59 -30.94 45.54
N ALA A 15 -31.48 -30.78 44.24
CA ALA A 15 -32.30 -31.57 43.32
C ALA A 15 -31.39 -32.10 42.22
N LEU A 16 -31.03 -33.33 42.35
CA LEU A 16 -30.46 -34.18 41.32
C LEU A 16 -31.50 -34.40 40.22
N ALA A 17 -31.32 -33.82 39.09
CA ALA A 17 -32.00 -34.27 37.88
C ALA A 17 -30.93 -34.75 36.89
N SER A 18 -30.76 -36.05 36.88
CA SER A 18 -30.04 -36.76 35.85
C SER A 18 -30.88 -36.73 34.56
N SER A 19 -30.49 -35.92 33.63
CA SER A 19 -30.93 -36.07 32.26
C SER A 19 -29.72 -36.46 31.42
N LEU A 20 -29.68 -37.73 31.10
CA LEU A 20 -28.88 -38.25 29.98
C LEU A 20 -29.36 -37.54 28.71
N LEU A 21 -28.57 -36.66 28.20
CA LEU A 21 -28.69 -36.22 26.82
C LEU A 21 -27.67 -36.99 26.01
N LEU A 22 -28.18 -37.91 25.20
CA LEU A 22 -27.46 -38.59 24.14
C LEU A 22 -26.73 -37.55 23.31
N GLY A 23 -25.44 -37.80 23.10
CA GLY A 23 -24.60 -37.03 22.24
C GLY A 23 -25.15 -36.92 20.82
N GLY A 24 -25.56 -35.70 20.47
CA GLY A 24 -25.55 -35.29 19.09
C GLY A 24 -24.16 -34.78 18.77
N THR A 25 -23.44 -35.53 18.00
CA THR A 25 -22.23 -35.01 17.37
C THR A 25 -22.70 -33.91 16.41
N ALA A 26 -22.71 -32.68 16.87
CA ALA A 26 -22.78 -31.56 15.97
C ALA A 26 -21.47 -31.52 15.21
N LEU A 27 -21.49 -32.04 13.99
CA LEU A 27 -20.48 -31.75 13.00
C LEU A 27 -20.54 -30.22 12.81
N ALA A 28 -19.61 -29.51 13.42
CA ALA A 28 -19.41 -28.11 13.11
C ALA A 28 -19.01 -28.08 11.64
N ALA A 29 -19.92 -27.64 10.81
CA ALA A 29 -19.59 -27.28 9.43
C ALA A 29 -18.52 -26.19 9.50
N PRO A 30 -17.40 -26.31 8.77
CA PRO A 30 -16.45 -25.23 8.69
C PRO A 30 -17.21 -24.01 8.17
N ALA A 31 -17.20 -22.94 8.95
CA ALA A 31 -17.72 -21.67 8.48
C ALA A 31 -17.01 -21.34 7.16
N PRO A 32 -17.75 -20.94 6.12
CA PRO A 32 -17.11 -20.50 4.90
C PRO A 32 -16.23 -19.32 5.29
N SER A 33 -14.92 -19.48 5.12
CA SER A 33 -13.98 -18.38 5.24
C SER A 33 -14.41 -17.36 4.20
N ALA A 34 -15.01 -16.27 4.65
CA ALA A 34 -15.25 -15.14 3.77
C ALA A 34 -13.90 -14.76 3.16
N PRO A 35 -13.80 -14.61 1.83
CA PRO A 35 -12.58 -14.08 1.27
C PRO A 35 -12.36 -12.72 1.92
N LEU A 36 -11.22 -12.57 2.57
CA LEU A 36 -10.74 -11.25 2.95
C LEU A 36 -10.67 -10.46 1.65
N SER A 37 -11.64 -9.58 1.43
CA SER A 37 -11.53 -8.54 0.42
C SER A 37 -10.44 -7.61 0.89
N GLY A 38 -9.19 -8.09 0.81
CA GLY A 38 -8.06 -7.22 0.78
C GLY A 38 -8.27 -6.34 -0.45
N THR A 39 -8.42 -5.06 -0.26
CA THR A 39 -8.16 -4.10 -1.30
C THR A 39 -6.81 -4.52 -1.88
N ALA A 40 -6.83 -5.08 -3.08
CA ALA A 40 -5.60 -5.37 -3.79
C ALA A 40 -4.89 -4.02 -3.90
N LEU A 41 -3.80 -3.85 -3.15
CA LEU A 41 -2.89 -2.74 -3.39
C LEU A 41 -2.55 -2.84 -4.87
N ALA A 42 -2.77 -1.75 -5.60
CA ALA A 42 -2.40 -1.70 -7.00
C ALA A 42 -0.95 -2.16 -7.10
N SER A 43 -0.72 -3.31 -7.72
CA SER A 43 0.62 -3.85 -7.82
C SER A 43 1.41 -2.98 -8.77
N VAL A 44 2.62 -2.58 -8.36
CA VAL A 44 3.56 -1.90 -9.23
C VAL A 44 3.96 -2.87 -10.35
N GLY A 45 3.78 -2.45 -11.60
CA GLY A 45 4.24 -3.21 -12.76
C GLY A 45 5.76 -3.15 -12.94
N HIS A 46 6.24 -3.75 -14.01
CA HIS A 46 7.63 -3.68 -14.46
C HIS A 46 7.70 -3.22 -15.90
N VAL A 47 8.71 -2.45 -16.25
CA VAL A 47 9.00 -2.03 -17.61
C VAL A 47 10.51 -2.11 -17.84
N CYS A 48 10.91 -2.75 -18.95
CA CYS A 48 12.32 -2.72 -19.35
C CYS A 48 12.76 -1.29 -19.66
N TYR A 49 13.97 -0.94 -19.27
CA TYR A 49 14.57 0.34 -19.64
C TYR A 49 14.47 0.57 -21.15
N SER A 50 14.79 -0.43 -21.97
CA SER A 50 14.72 -0.36 -23.42
C SER A 50 13.32 -0.12 -24.00
N ALA A 51 12.25 -0.40 -23.22
CA ALA A 51 10.86 -0.20 -23.62
C ALA A 51 10.30 1.17 -23.22
N LEU A 52 11.05 1.96 -22.50
CA LEU A 52 10.67 3.32 -22.13
C LEU A 52 10.66 4.24 -23.38
N PRO A 53 9.79 5.26 -23.42
CA PRO A 53 9.89 6.28 -24.45
C PRO A 53 11.21 7.05 -24.34
N SER A 54 11.74 7.53 -25.47
CA SER A 54 13.03 8.26 -25.50
C SER A 54 13.08 9.42 -24.51
N GLN A 55 11.98 10.13 -24.32
CA GLN A 55 11.89 11.23 -23.36
C GLN A 55 12.06 10.79 -21.89
N ALA A 56 11.75 9.52 -21.56
CA ALA A 56 12.03 8.97 -20.25
C ALA A 56 13.52 8.68 -20.07
N HIS A 57 14.21 8.25 -21.12
CA HIS A 57 15.67 8.12 -21.11
C HIS A 57 16.33 9.48 -20.87
N ASP A 58 15.90 10.52 -21.61
CA ASP A 58 16.40 11.88 -21.42
C ASP A 58 16.21 12.36 -19.96
N THR A 59 15.09 12.02 -19.35
CA THR A 59 14.80 12.37 -17.95
C THR A 59 15.71 11.61 -16.99
N LEU A 60 15.92 10.32 -17.20
CA LEU A 60 16.81 9.50 -16.37
C LEU A 60 18.25 10.00 -16.47
N ASP A 61 18.70 10.38 -17.65
CA ASP A 61 20.04 10.97 -17.86
C ASP A 61 20.18 12.30 -17.09
N LEU A 62 19.17 13.17 -17.13
CA LEU A 62 19.16 14.40 -16.35
C LEU A 62 19.19 14.15 -14.84
N ILE A 63 18.50 13.10 -14.36
CA ILE A 63 18.51 12.71 -12.95
C ILE A 63 19.93 12.30 -12.54
N ASP A 64 20.59 11.48 -13.36
CA ASP A 64 21.96 11.03 -13.10
C ASP A 64 22.96 12.18 -13.12
N GLU A 65 22.77 13.16 -13.99
CA GLU A 65 23.59 14.38 -14.08
C GLU A 65 23.30 15.41 -12.98
N GLY A 66 22.16 15.30 -12.30
CA GLY A 66 21.72 16.28 -11.29
C GLY A 66 21.11 17.56 -11.86
N GLY A 67 20.59 17.51 -13.08
CA GLY A 67 19.98 18.63 -13.78
C GLY A 67 20.94 19.36 -14.72
N PRO A 68 20.55 20.55 -15.23
CA PRO A 68 19.34 21.31 -14.90
C PRO A 68 18.07 20.68 -15.47
N TYR A 69 16.97 20.83 -14.73
CA TYR A 69 15.66 20.27 -15.12
C TYR A 69 14.80 21.31 -15.84
N PRO A 70 13.96 20.86 -16.80
CA PRO A 70 13.15 21.80 -17.60
C PRO A 70 11.94 22.39 -16.86
N TYR A 71 11.50 21.77 -15.76
CA TYR A 71 10.33 22.22 -15.01
C TYR A 71 10.64 22.48 -13.54
N PRO A 72 10.05 23.54 -12.92
CA PRO A 72 10.29 23.87 -11.51
C PRO A 72 9.86 22.76 -10.53
N LYS A 73 8.92 21.90 -10.94
CA LYS A 73 8.46 20.75 -10.13
C LYS A 73 9.45 19.59 -10.12
N ASP A 74 10.37 19.54 -11.05
CA ASP A 74 11.33 18.44 -11.14
C ASP A 74 12.25 18.44 -9.91
N GLY A 75 12.42 17.25 -9.34
CA GLY A 75 13.18 17.04 -8.12
C GLY A 75 12.42 17.31 -6.82
N THR A 76 11.15 17.72 -6.88
CA THR A 76 10.34 17.91 -5.66
C THR A 76 9.89 16.58 -5.07
N VAL A 77 9.57 16.59 -3.77
CA VAL A 77 9.09 15.41 -3.07
C VAL A 77 7.77 14.93 -3.65
N PHE A 78 7.71 13.64 -3.97
CA PHE A 78 6.47 12.94 -4.30
C PHE A 78 5.92 12.28 -3.03
N SER A 79 4.71 12.65 -2.62
CA SER A 79 4.16 12.24 -1.32
C SER A 79 3.64 10.80 -1.28
N ASN A 80 3.44 10.15 -2.44
CA ASN A 80 2.83 8.81 -2.54
C ASN A 80 1.52 8.69 -1.74
N ARG A 81 0.70 9.73 -1.78
CA ARG A 81 -0.50 9.87 -0.94
C ARG A 81 -1.50 8.75 -1.17
N GLU A 82 -1.67 8.30 -2.42
CA GLU A 82 -2.56 7.19 -2.77
C GLU A 82 -1.97 5.81 -2.43
N GLY A 83 -0.70 5.74 -2.03
CA GLY A 83 -0.06 4.51 -1.61
C GLY A 83 0.13 3.48 -2.72
N VAL A 84 0.23 3.89 -3.99
CA VAL A 84 0.46 2.98 -5.12
C VAL A 84 1.87 2.41 -5.09
N LEU A 85 2.86 3.24 -4.76
CA LEU A 85 4.23 2.80 -4.49
C LEU A 85 4.36 2.25 -3.06
N PRO A 86 5.39 1.44 -2.77
CA PRO A 86 5.65 0.98 -1.42
C PRO A 86 5.68 2.14 -0.41
N LYS A 87 5.06 1.93 0.75
CA LYS A 87 5.00 2.96 1.79
C LYS A 87 6.41 3.25 2.33
N GLN A 88 6.79 4.51 2.28
CA GLN A 88 8.07 5.01 2.77
C GLN A 88 7.86 6.33 3.55
N ARG A 89 8.90 6.78 4.25
CA ARG A 89 8.89 8.06 4.96
C ARG A 89 8.73 9.23 3.97
N THR A 90 8.23 10.33 4.45
CA THR A 90 8.16 11.59 3.68
C THR A 90 9.57 11.99 3.21
N GLY A 91 9.67 12.36 1.94
CA GLY A 91 10.96 12.74 1.33
C GLY A 91 11.71 11.59 0.68
N TYR A 92 11.23 10.36 0.80
CA TYR A 92 11.84 9.19 0.17
C TYR A 92 11.75 9.22 -1.37
N TYR A 93 10.61 9.68 -1.90
CA TYR A 93 10.37 9.75 -3.34
C TYR A 93 10.47 11.17 -3.86
N HIS A 94 11.03 11.31 -5.07
CA HIS A 94 11.07 12.57 -5.81
C HIS A 94 10.49 12.38 -7.20
N GLU A 95 9.87 13.43 -7.74
CA GLU A 95 9.24 13.39 -9.05
C GLU A 95 10.00 14.19 -10.10
N TYR A 96 9.96 13.68 -11.33
CA TYR A 96 10.57 14.32 -12.49
C TYR A 96 9.66 14.21 -13.69
N THR A 97 9.59 15.24 -14.51
CA THR A 97 8.76 15.27 -15.70
C THR A 97 9.40 14.49 -16.84
N VAL A 98 8.62 13.60 -17.46
CA VAL A 98 8.94 13.05 -18.77
C VAL A 98 8.16 13.85 -19.80
N VAL A 99 8.85 14.54 -20.68
CA VAL A 99 8.23 15.40 -21.68
C VAL A 99 7.29 14.59 -22.55
N THR A 100 6.09 15.10 -22.79
CA THR A 100 5.14 14.53 -23.75
C THR A 100 5.22 15.35 -25.04
N PRO A 101 5.73 14.79 -26.16
CA PRO A 101 5.84 15.52 -27.40
C PRO A 101 4.48 16.07 -27.86
N GLY A 102 4.46 17.35 -28.25
CA GLY A 102 3.24 18.01 -28.72
C GLY A 102 2.25 18.43 -27.64
N SER A 103 2.52 18.13 -26.37
CA SER A 103 1.70 18.63 -25.26
C SER A 103 1.95 20.13 -25.03
N PRO A 104 0.88 20.93 -24.87
CA PRO A 104 1.03 22.37 -24.58
C PRO A 104 1.44 22.63 -23.13
N ASP A 105 1.43 21.62 -22.29
CA ASP A 105 1.74 21.68 -20.87
C ASP A 105 2.74 20.58 -20.46
N ARG A 106 2.90 20.37 -19.16
CA ARG A 106 3.81 19.38 -18.57
C ARG A 106 3.44 17.93 -18.93
N GLY A 107 2.19 17.67 -19.35
CA GLY A 107 1.69 16.34 -19.63
C GLY A 107 1.54 15.48 -18.38
N ALA A 108 1.27 14.18 -18.57
CA ALA A 108 0.96 13.24 -17.49
C ALA A 108 2.09 12.26 -17.14
N ARG A 109 3.20 12.29 -17.88
CA ARG A 109 4.30 11.33 -17.73
C ARG A 109 5.32 11.78 -16.69
N ARG A 110 5.76 10.86 -15.81
CA ARG A 110 6.74 11.14 -14.75
C ARG A 110 7.70 9.97 -14.58
N ILE A 111 8.89 10.29 -14.08
CA ILE A 111 9.75 9.36 -13.35
C ILE A 111 9.63 9.72 -11.87
N ILE A 112 9.51 8.71 -11.02
CA ILE A 112 9.62 8.83 -9.57
C ILE A 112 10.84 8.06 -9.14
N THR A 113 11.74 8.72 -8.44
CA THR A 113 12.95 8.08 -7.89
C THR A 113 12.72 7.73 -6.43
N GLY A 114 13.19 6.56 -6.02
CA GLY A 114 13.36 6.20 -4.61
C GLY A 114 14.80 6.44 -4.14
N GLU A 115 15.10 6.08 -2.91
CA GLU A 115 16.45 6.27 -2.34
C GLU A 115 17.41 5.13 -2.62
N GLN A 116 16.90 3.97 -3.03
CA GLN A 116 17.76 2.84 -3.40
C GLN A 116 18.37 3.05 -4.79
N SER A 117 19.53 2.44 -5.02
CA SER A 117 20.14 2.45 -6.33
C SER A 117 19.20 1.84 -7.38
N GLN A 118 19.05 2.51 -8.51
CA GLN A 118 18.17 2.07 -9.61
C GLN A 118 16.72 1.81 -9.16
N GLU A 119 16.25 2.57 -8.19
CA GLU A 119 14.86 2.53 -7.75
C GLU A 119 14.07 3.63 -8.43
N ASP A 120 13.72 3.40 -9.70
CA ASP A 120 12.97 4.33 -10.51
C ASP A 120 11.67 3.72 -10.97
N TYR A 121 10.62 4.54 -10.99
CA TYR A 121 9.28 4.16 -11.41
C TYR A 121 8.80 5.09 -12.51
N TYR A 122 8.21 4.54 -13.54
CA TYR A 122 7.61 5.28 -14.63
C TYR A 122 6.09 5.29 -14.50
N THR A 123 5.46 6.44 -14.75
CA THR A 123 4.02 6.58 -14.90
C THR A 123 3.70 7.36 -16.18
N ALA A 124 2.69 6.91 -16.92
CA ALA A 124 2.19 7.59 -18.11
C ALA A 124 0.79 8.19 -17.92
N ASP A 125 0.17 7.98 -16.77
CA ASP A 125 -1.23 8.30 -16.50
C ASP A 125 -1.43 9.19 -15.26
N HIS A 126 -0.46 10.05 -14.99
CA HIS A 126 -0.50 11.02 -13.89
C HIS A 126 -0.69 10.35 -12.52
N TYR A 127 0.23 9.43 -12.19
CA TYR A 127 0.37 8.73 -10.90
C TYR A 127 -0.72 7.68 -10.60
N ARG A 128 -1.57 7.30 -11.56
CA ARG A 128 -2.59 6.26 -11.34
C ARG A 128 -2.00 4.86 -11.30
N SER A 129 -1.01 4.62 -12.15
CA SER A 129 -0.26 3.38 -12.19
C SER A 129 1.23 3.65 -12.34
N PHE A 130 2.04 2.71 -11.88
CA PHE A 130 3.50 2.77 -11.97
C PHE A 130 4.06 1.46 -12.45
N SER A 131 5.17 1.56 -13.16
CA SER A 131 6.01 0.43 -13.50
C SER A 131 7.42 0.69 -13.01
N ARG A 132 7.99 -0.24 -12.25
CA ARG A 132 9.39 -0.16 -11.86
C ARG A 132 10.27 -0.39 -13.09
N VAL A 133 11.25 0.46 -13.27
CA VAL A 133 12.20 0.36 -14.39
C VAL A 133 13.19 -0.76 -14.11
N ASP A 134 13.31 -1.70 -15.05
CA ASP A 134 14.31 -2.73 -15.02
C ASP A 134 15.46 -2.32 -15.96
N PHE A 135 16.58 -1.94 -15.37
CA PHE A 135 17.77 -1.54 -16.11
C PHE A 135 18.56 -2.72 -16.69
N GLY A 136 18.16 -3.95 -16.37
CA GLY A 136 18.75 -5.18 -16.93
C GLY A 136 18.19 -5.58 -18.29
N CYS A 137 17.16 -4.88 -18.79
CA CYS A 137 16.57 -5.19 -20.11
C CYS A 137 16.07 -3.98 -20.96
#